data_01879bb03aa89d46b9029fb68f8fe6b2
#
_entry.id   01879bb03aa89d46b9029fb68f8fe6b2
#
_cell.length_a   1.000
_cell.length_b   1.000
_cell.length_c   1.000
_cell.angle_alpha   90.00
_cell.angle_beta   90.00
_cell.angle_gamma   90.00
#
_symmetry.space_group_name_H-M   'P 1'
#
loop_
_entity.id
_entity.type
_entity.pdbx_description
1 polymer ?
#
loop_
_entity_poly.entity_id
_entity_poly.type
_entity_poly.pdbx_seq_one_letter_code
_entity_poly.pdbx_strand_id
1 'polypeptide(L)'
;MSHLAKDMTPDVTWKDITPGCNIFEGGTSAVVETGDWRTMKPVVDWDKCKQCLLCVPVCPDMSIPVSAEGKREDFNYFFCKGCGICANACPFGAITMVKDCLLYTSDAA
;
A
#
# COMPACT_ATOMS: atom_id res chain seq x y z
N MET A 1 -16.58 14.28 -22.43
CA MET A 1 -16.38 13.83 -21.07
C MET A 1 -15.16 12.92 -20.98
N SER A 2 -14.39 13.03 -19.89
CA SER A 2 -13.26 12.15 -19.65
C SER A 2 -13.75 10.78 -19.15
N HIS A 3 -13.14 9.72 -19.68
CA HIS A 3 -13.40 8.36 -19.20
C HIS A 3 -12.18 7.78 -18.50
N LEU A 4 -11.26 8.65 -18.08
CA LEU A 4 -10.07 8.22 -17.34
C LEU A 4 -10.47 7.83 -15.92
N ALA A 5 -9.91 6.74 -15.44
CA ALA A 5 -10.24 6.23 -14.11
C ALA A 5 -10.00 7.28 -13.01
N LYS A 6 -8.98 8.10 -13.18
CA LYS A 6 -8.64 9.14 -12.21
C LYS A 6 -9.67 10.25 -12.11
N ASP A 7 -10.50 10.40 -13.14
CA ASP A 7 -11.51 11.46 -13.20
C ASP A 7 -12.89 10.97 -12.77
N MET A 8 -13.03 9.68 -12.46
CA MET A 8 -14.28 9.13 -11.96
C MET A 8 -14.45 9.44 -10.49
N THR A 9 -15.66 9.81 -10.11
CA THR A 9 -16.00 10.11 -8.72
C THR A 9 -17.15 9.23 -8.27
N PRO A 10 -17.38 9.09 -6.95
CA PRO A 10 -18.54 8.32 -6.48
C PRO A 10 -19.89 8.85 -6.95
N ASP A 11 -19.94 10.10 -7.39
CA ASP A 11 -21.17 10.75 -7.83
C ASP A 11 -21.48 10.51 -9.30
N VAL A 12 -20.59 9.84 -10.04
CA VAL A 12 -20.77 9.61 -11.46
C VAL A 12 -21.99 8.71 -11.68
N THR A 13 -22.79 9.04 -12.70
CA THR A 13 -23.97 8.23 -13.04
C THR A 13 -23.61 7.19 -14.09
N TRP A 14 -24.50 6.21 -14.26
CA TRP A 14 -24.28 5.16 -15.27
C TRP A 14 -24.15 5.73 -16.69
N LYS A 15 -24.71 6.91 -16.92
CA LYS A 15 -24.63 7.57 -18.25
C LYS A 15 -23.24 8.12 -18.53
N ASP A 16 -22.47 8.36 -17.49
CA ASP A 16 -21.16 9.03 -17.59
C ASP A 16 -19.99 8.07 -17.53
N ILE A 17 -20.25 6.80 -17.22
CA ILE A 17 -19.20 5.79 -17.23
C ILE A 17 -19.02 5.22 -18.63
N THR A 18 -17.89 4.54 -18.84
CA THR A 18 -17.61 3.90 -20.11
C THR A 18 -18.59 2.75 -20.36
N PRO A 19 -18.87 2.44 -21.64
CA PRO A 19 -19.71 1.30 -21.96
C PRO A 19 -19.17 0.00 -21.35
N GLY A 20 -20.02 -0.72 -20.61
CA GLY A 20 -19.63 -1.96 -19.96
C GLY A 20 -18.70 -1.77 -18.77
N CYS A 21 -18.54 -0.55 -18.28
CA CYS A 21 -17.65 -0.22 -17.18
C CYS A 21 -16.20 -0.57 -17.47
N ASN A 22 -15.81 -0.59 -18.73
CA ASN A 22 -14.43 -0.91 -19.13
C ASN A 22 -13.50 0.25 -18.83
N ILE A 23 -12.30 -0.10 -18.40
CA ILE A 23 -11.22 0.87 -18.19
C ILE A 23 -10.27 0.74 -19.38
N PHE A 24 -10.13 1.83 -20.16
CA PHE A 24 -9.40 1.77 -21.42
C PHE A 24 -7.93 2.18 -21.28
N GLU A 25 -7.56 2.86 -20.20
CA GLU A 25 -6.15 3.22 -19.96
C GLU A 25 -5.44 2.14 -19.17
N GLY A 26 -4.13 2.00 -19.43
CA GLY A 26 -3.28 1.07 -18.68
C GLY A 26 -2.76 1.67 -17.38
N GLY A 27 -2.37 0.80 -16.45
CA GLY A 27 -1.71 1.23 -15.23
C GLY A 27 -2.59 1.95 -14.22
N THR A 28 -3.91 1.82 -14.35
CA THR A 28 -4.85 2.54 -13.47
C THR A 28 -4.81 2.07 -12.02
N SER A 29 -4.28 0.88 -11.76
CA SER A 29 -4.12 0.39 -10.39
C SER A 29 -3.22 1.27 -9.54
N ALA A 30 -2.37 2.06 -10.18
CA ALA A 30 -1.47 2.96 -9.46
C ALA A 30 -2.21 4.07 -8.70
N VAL A 31 -3.45 4.36 -9.06
CA VAL A 31 -4.25 5.39 -8.38
C VAL A 31 -5.29 4.81 -7.43
N VAL A 32 -5.33 3.50 -7.27
CA VAL A 32 -6.27 2.84 -6.36
C VAL A 32 -5.56 2.53 -5.05
N GLU A 33 -5.99 3.18 -3.99
CA GLU A 33 -5.38 3.02 -2.67
C GLU A 33 -5.88 1.73 -2.01
N THR A 34 -5.23 0.61 -2.35
CA THR A 34 -5.59 -0.68 -1.75
C THR A 34 -5.06 -0.84 -0.34
N GLY A 35 -4.18 0.04 0.10
CA GLY A 35 -3.71 0.05 1.48
C GLY A 35 -4.83 0.26 2.49
N ASP A 36 -5.95 0.84 2.10
CA ASP A 36 -7.10 1.00 2.97
C ASP A 36 -7.71 -0.32 3.42
N TRP A 37 -7.39 -1.41 2.75
CA TRP A 37 -7.92 -2.73 3.08
C TRP A 37 -7.27 -3.35 4.32
N ARG A 38 -6.14 -2.82 4.74
CA ARG A 38 -5.40 -3.43 5.86
C ARG A 38 -6.03 -3.10 7.20
N THR A 39 -5.84 -4.00 8.16
CA THR A 39 -6.20 -3.78 9.56
C THR A 39 -4.98 -3.65 10.45
N MET A 40 -3.87 -4.23 10.01
CA MET A 40 -2.56 -4.13 10.68
C MET A 40 -1.58 -3.52 9.69
N LYS A 41 -0.60 -2.80 10.21
CA LYS A 41 0.46 -2.25 9.35
C LYS A 41 1.83 -2.53 9.94
N PRO A 42 2.84 -2.71 9.09
CA PRO A 42 4.21 -2.87 9.57
C PRO A 42 4.82 -1.52 9.90
N VAL A 43 5.60 -1.50 10.95
CA VAL A 43 6.41 -0.33 11.32
C VAL A 43 7.84 -0.81 11.48
N VAL A 44 8.78 -0.10 10.86
CA VAL A 44 10.19 -0.47 10.92
C VAL A 44 10.88 0.29 12.04
N ASP A 45 11.71 -0.43 12.80
CA ASP A 45 12.64 0.16 13.77
C ASP A 45 13.98 0.32 13.06
N TRP A 46 14.32 1.54 12.71
CA TRP A 46 15.51 1.82 11.92
C TRP A 46 16.80 1.50 12.68
N ASP A 47 16.77 1.49 14.01
CA ASP A 47 17.93 1.11 14.81
C ASP A 47 18.26 -0.37 14.67
N LYS A 48 17.24 -1.20 14.49
CA LYS A 48 17.41 -2.64 14.31
C LYS A 48 17.60 -3.05 12.87
N CYS A 49 17.20 -2.20 11.93
CA CYS A 49 17.26 -2.51 10.51
C CYS A 49 18.70 -2.50 10.02
N LYS A 50 19.15 -3.60 9.43
CA LYS A 50 20.51 -3.76 8.91
C LYS A 50 20.59 -3.59 7.39
N GLN A 51 19.53 -3.15 6.77
CA GLN A 51 19.47 -2.93 5.32
C GLN A 51 19.82 -4.19 4.51
N CYS A 52 19.43 -5.36 5.01
CA CYS A 52 19.70 -6.61 4.31
C CYS A 52 18.74 -6.86 3.13
N LEU A 53 17.66 -6.11 3.07
CA LEU A 53 16.67 -6.13 1.98
C LEU A 53 15.91 -7.47 1.83
N LEU A 54 15.96 -8.34 2.83
CA LEU A 54 15.26 -9.62 2.76
C LEU A 54 13.73 -9.44 2.76
N CYS A 55 13.24 -8.36 3.34
CA CYS A 55 11.80 -8.06 3.37
C CYS A 55 11.27 -7.59 2.01
N VAL A 56 12.14 -7.02 1.18
CA VAL A 56 11.70 -6.38 -0.06
C VAL A 56 11.09 -7.37 -1.06
N PRO A 57 11.77 -8.49 -1.43
CA PRO A 57 11.23 -9.38 -2.45
C PRO A 57 10.02 -10.20 -1.98
N VAL A 58 9.78 -10.28 -0.67
CA VAL A 58 8.66 -11.06 -0.15
C VAL A 58 7.38 -10.24 -0.04
N CYS A 59 7.46 -8.92 -0.23
CA CYS A 59 6.27 -8.08 -0.20
C CYS A 59 5.41 -8.33 -1.45
N PRO A 60 4.17 -8.81 -1.30
CA PRO A 60 3.33 -9.13 -2.46
C PRO A 60 2.91 -7.89 -3.25
N ASP A 61 2.95 -6.72 -2.65
CA ASP A 61 2.53 -5.48 -3.30
C ASP A 61 3.69 -4.56 -3.66
N MET A 62 4.93 -5.03 -3.49
CA MET A 62 6.13 -4.23 -3.70
C MET A 62 6.05 -2.89 -2.97
N SER A 63 5.56 -2.92 -1.74
CA SER A 63 5.32 -1.71 -0.95
C SER A 63 6.53 -1.28 -0.14
N ILE A 64 7.68 -1.87 -0.38
CA ILE A 64 8.93 -1.50 0.28
C ILE A 64 9.87 -0.97 -0.79
N PRO A 65 9.85 0.35 -1.05
CA PRO A 65 10.72 0.92 -2.08
C PRO A 65 12.19 0.89 -1.64
N VAL A 66 13.05 0.79 -2.63
CA VAL A 66 14.51 0.77 -2.42
C VAL A 66 15.08 1.95 -3.18
N SER A 67 15.93 2.73 -2.51
CA SER A 67 16.55 3.89 -3.13
C SER A 67 17.61 3.47 -4.14
N ALA A 68 18.06 4.44 -4.96
CA ALA A 68 19.12 4.20 -5.92
C ALA A 68 20.43 3.77 -5.25
N GLU A 69 20.59 4.07 -3.98
CA GLU A 69 21.77 3.68 -3.19
C GLU A 69 21.69 2.25 -2.65
N GLY A 70 20.60 1.55 -2.90
CA GLY A 70 20.40 0.19 -2.44
C GLY A 70 19.93 0.09 -1.01
N LYS A 71 19.37 1.16 -0.46
CA LYS A 71 18.80 1.15 0.88
C LYS A 71 17.28 1.19 0.80
N ARG A 72 16.64 0.41 1.66
CA ARG A 72 15.18 0.44 1.69
C ARG A 72 14.69 1.75 2.29
N GLU A 73 13.55 2.21 1.77
CA GLU A 73 12.84 3.34 2.32
C GLU A 73 11.69 2.84 3.20
N ASP A 74 10.91 3.75 3.76
CA ASP A 74 9.75 3.38 4.56
C ASP A 74 8.68 2.71 3.70
N PHE A 75 7.74 2.04 4.36
CA PHE A 75 6.65 1.35 3.67
C PHE A 75 5.79 2.32 2.87
N ASN A 76 5.41 1.90 1.70
CA ASN A 76 4.40 2.61 0.92
C ASN A 76 3.02 2.12 1.37
N TYR A 77 2.44 2.83 2.33
CA TYR A 77 1.16 2.43 2.92
C TYR A 77 -0.02 2.59 1.97
N PHE A 78 0.18 3.26 0.85
CA PHE A 78 -0.86 3.35 -0.18
C PHE A 78 -1.24 1.97 -0.72
N PHE A 79 -0.28 1.05 -0.80
CA PHE A 79 -0.51 -0.30 -1.32
C PHE A 79 -0.32 -1.40 -0.30
N CYS A 80 0.33 -1.15 0.82
CA CYS A 80 0.60 -2.20 1.82
C CYS A 80 -0.70 -2.76 2.38
N LYS A 81 -0.82 -4.08 2.39
CA LYS A 81 -2.00 -4.79 2.88
C LYS A 81 -1.87 -5.28 4.32
N GLY A 82 -0.72 -5.08 4.94
CA GLY A 82 -0.50 -5.51 6.31
C GLY A 82 -0.46 -7.02 6.49
N CYS A 83 0.04 -7.75 5.50
CA CYS A 83 0.04 -9.21 5.53
C CYS A 83 1.02 -9.81 6.56
N GLY A 84 2.00 -9.06 7.01
CA GLY A 84 2.96 -9.51 8.01
C GLY A 84 4.12 -10.34 7.49
N ILE A 85 4.18 -10.59 6.19
CA ILE A 85 5.25 -11.43 5.62
C ILE A 85 6.61 -10.78 5.83
N CYS A 86 6.71 -9.47 5.63
CA CYS A 86 7.97 -8.75 5.82
C CYS A 86 8.46 -8.84 7.26
N ALA A 87 7.53 -8.77 8.23
CA ALA A 87 7.89 -8.89 9.64
C ALA A 87 8.43 -10.29 9.95
N ASN A 88 7.84 -11.32 9.36
CA ASN A 88 8.34 -12.69 9.52
C ASN A 88 9.67 -12.91 8.82
N ALA A 89 9.90 -12.23 7.72
CA ALA A 89 11.13 -12.38 6.93
C ALA A 89 12.32 -11.65 7.55
N CYS A 90 12.08 -10.67 8.42
CA CYS A 90 13.17 -9.87 8.99
C CYS A 90 13.89 -10.67 10.08
N PRO A 91 15.17 -11.03 9.87
CA PRO A 91 15.91 -11.81 10.88
C PRO A 91 16.33 -10.98 12.09
N PHE A 92 16.23 -9.66 12.01
CA PHE A 92 16.68 -8.76 13.07
C PHE A 92 15.53 -8.25 13.93
N GLY A 93 14.30 -8.67 13.65
CA GLY A 93 13.14 -8.21 14.39
C GLY A 93 12.88 -6.71 14.27
N ALA A 94 13.28 -6.12 13.16
CA ALA A 94 13.17 -4.68 12.96
C ALA A 94 11.75 -4.23 12.56
N ILE A 95 10.90 -5.16 12.17
CA ILE A 95 9.56 -4.83 11.69
C ILE A 95 8.54 -5.39 12.67
N THR A 96 7.67 -4.51 13.15
CA THR A 96 6.61 -4.85 14.10
C THR A 96 5.26 -4.53 13.48
N MET A 97 4.29 -5.43 13.64
CA MET A 97 2.93 -5.18 13.17
C MET A 97 2.14 -4.46 14.25
N VAL A 98 1.51 -3.36 13.87
CA VAL A 98 0.65 -2.58 14.77
C VAL A 98 -0.72 -2.41 14.13
N LYS A 99 -1.71 -2.05 14.93
CA LYS A 99 -3.05 -1.80 14.40
C LYS A 99 -3.05 -0.52 13.58
N ASP A 100 -3.51 -0.62 12.35
CA ASP A 100 -3.64 0.54 11.46
C ASP A 100 -4.94 1.29 11.67
N CYS A 101 -5.89 0.67 12.34
CA CYS A 101 -7.19 1.25 12.58
C CYS A 101 -7.20 2.33 13.65
N LEU A 102 -6.05 2.70 14.19
CA LEU A 102 -5.96 3.71 15.23
C LEU A 102 -6.62 5.03 14.83
N LEU A 103 -6.43 5.45 13.59
CA LEU A 103 -7.04 6.68 13.10
C LEU A 103 -8.56 6.56 13.07
N TYR A 104 -9.06 5.43 12.56
CA TYR A 104 -10.49 5.18 12.52
C TYR A 104 -11.06 5.02 13.91
N THR A 105 -10.33 4.33 14.78
CA THR A 105 -10.75 4.14 16.16
C THR A 105 -10.86 5.48 16.86
N SER A 106 -9.91 6.36 16.65
CA SER A 106 -9.95 7.70 17.23
C SER A 106 -11.15 8.48 16.73
N ASP A 107 -11.42 8.38 15.44
CA ASP A 107 -12.54 9.09 14.83
C ASP A 107 -13.88 8.50 15.24
N ALA A 108 -13.94 7.19 15.39
CA ALA A 108 -15.15 6.49 15.78
C ALA A 108 -15.45 6.64 17.26
N ALA A 109 -14.43 6.83 18.05
CA ALA A 109 -14.62 6.99 19.48
C ALA A 109 -15.11 8.38 19.84
#